data_7eac5c7ccff8efdf6d4ab82901628f03
#
_entry.id   7eac5c7ccff8efdf6d4ab82901628f03
#
_cell.length_a   1.000
_cell.length_b   1.000
_cell.length_c   1.000
_cell.angle_alpha   90.00
_cell.angle_beta   90.00
_cell.angle_gamma   90.00
#
_symmetry.space_group_name_H-M   'P 1'
#
loop_
_entity.id
_entity.type
_entity.pdbx_description
1 polymer ?
#
loop_
_entity_poly.entity_id
_entity_poly.type
_entity_poly.pdbx_seq_one_letter_code
_entity_poly.pdbx_strand_id
1 'polypeptide(L)'
;MASRKRIVICYILLQASFWGMLSSICAYQAAVVLDRGFTAGQAGIFCALCYFASLFTQPVIGGWADRHPEVPLKRLLIVMLLPAIALNLVFYFTRPNFLLTALTFFLFGVLETNSYPLIDSMGMQYVNAGVSIPYSLSRGIGSLSYALLCVATGLLTARFGMQTALLAHCAEQLVMLVCLLLFPSIPAQLLPQPQKGAAEGHSALQILRGSRTFTLLLIACFFGMMGLMPIS
;
A
#
# COMPACT_ATOMS: atom_id res chain seq x y z
N MET A 1 22.74 17.47 -0.21
CA MET A 1 21.31 17.26 -0.53
C MET A 1 21.17 16.62 -1.90
N ALA A 2 20.31 15.61 -2.06
CA ALA A 2 19.98 15.12 -3.40
C ALA A 2 19.32 16.26 -4.19
N SER A 3 19.58 16.34 -5.51
CA SER A 3 18.98 17.39 -6.33
C SER A 3 17.44 17.26 -6.30
N ARG A 4 16.73 18.38 -6.34
CA ARG A 4 15.25 18.42 -6.40
C ARG A 4 14.70 17.51 -7.51
N LYS A 5 15.34 17.52 -8.68
CA LYS A 5 14.94 16.65 -9.80
C LYS A 5 15.02 15.17 -9.43
N ARG A 6 16.07 14.73 -8.74
CA ARG A 6 16.24 13.34 -8.30
C ARG A 6 15.13 12.92 -7.34
N ILE A 7 14.78 13.78 -6.38
CA ILE A 7 13.70 13.48 -5.41
C ILE A 7 12.37 13.31 -6.13
N VAL A 8 12.04 14.23 -7.05
CA VAL A 8 10.78 14.18 -7.83
C VAL A 8 10.71 12.90 -8.67
N ILE A 9 11.79 12.57 -9.40
CA ILE A 9 11.84 11.35 -10.22
C ILE A 9 11.69 10.10 -9.35
N CYS A 10 12.41 10.01 -8.23
CA CYS A 10 12.31 8.88 -7.31
C CYS A 10 10.89 8.75 -6.73
N TYR A 11 10.21 9.86 -6.43
CA TYR A 11 8.83 9.81 -5.92
C TYR A 11 7.83 9.34 -6.99
N ILE A 12 7.98 9.80 -8.23
CA ILE A 12 7.17 9.33 -9.36
C ILE A 12 7.37 7.82 -9.57
N LEU A 13 8.62 7.35 -9.57
CA LEU A 13 8.94 5.92 -9.72
C LEU A 13 8.42 5.10 -8.55
N LEU A 14 8.47 5.62 -7.32
CA LEU A 14 7.92 4.94 -6.15
C LEU A 14 6.40 4.82 -6.24
N GLN A 15 5.70 5.87 -6.62
CA GLN A 15 4.25 5.83 -6.85
C GLN A 15 3.90 4.84 -7.97
N ALA A 16 4.63 4.87 -9.09
CA ALA A 16 4.43 3.93 -10.19
C ALA A 16 4.65 2.47 -9.77
N SER A 17 5.73 2.19 -9.04
CA SER A 17 6.05 0.83 -8.57
C SER A 17 5.04 0.33 -7.54
N PHE A 18 4.58 1.18 -6.62
CA PHE A 18 3.56 0.81 -5.63
C PHE A 18 2.21 0.48 -6.28
N TRP A 19 1.72 1.36 -7.17
CA TRP A 19 0.44 1.11 -7.85
C TRP A 19 0.55 -0.05 -8.84
N GLY A 20 1.72 -0.23 -9.45
CA GLY A 20 2.02 -1.41 -10.26
C GLY A 20 1.95 -2.68 -9.43
N MET A 21 2.60 -2.72 -8.28
CA MET A 21 2.57 -3.85 -7.35
C MET A 21 1.14 -4.22 -6.94
N LEU A 22 0.30 -3.23 -6.65
CA LEU A 22 -1.11 -3.49 -6.31
C LEU A 22 -1.92 -4.08 -7.47
N SER A 23 -1.50 -3.88 -8.73
CA SER A 23 -2.25 -4.37 -9.89
C SER A 23 -2.40 -5.89 -9.88
N SER A 24 -1.32 -6.60 -9.61
CA SER A 24 -1.30 -8.07 -9.62
C SER A 24 -2.12 -8.67 -8.49
N ILE A 25 -2.08 -8.08 -7.28
CA ILE A 25 -2.85 -8.63 -6.16
C ILE A 25 -4.32 -8.18 -6.22
N CYS A 26 -4.60 -6.90 -6.47
CA CYS A 26 -5.99 -6.42 -6.45
C CYS A 26 -6.82 -6.96 -7.61
N ALA A 27 -6.24 -7.06 -8.83
CA ALA A 27 -6.98 -7.54 -9.98
C ALA A 27 -7.07 -9.07 -10.06
N TYR A 28 -6.08 -9.80 -9.55
CA TYR A 28 -5.99 -11.25 -9.75
C TYR A 28 -6.14 -12.07 -8.46
N GLN A 29 -6.25 -11.46 -7.28
CA GLN A 29 -6.34 -12.18 -6.01
C GLN A 29 -7.46 -13.24 -5.98
N ALA A 30 -8.67 -12.89 -6.42
CA ALA A 30 -9.79 -13.82 -6.47
C ALA A 30 -9.55 -14.93 -7.50
N ALA A 31 -9.04 -14.59 -8.67
CA ALA A 31 -8.76 -15.54 -9.74
C ALA A 31 -7.66 -16.56 -9.33
N VAL A 32 -6.59 -16.11 -8.68
CA VAL A 32 -5.53 -16.99 -8.15
C VAL A 32 -6.08 -17.98 -7.12
N VAL A 33 -6.98 -17.53 -6.25
CA VAL A 33 -7.58 -18.37 -5.23
C VAL A 33 -8.54 -19.40 -5.85
N LEU A 34 -9.34 -18.98 -6.83
CA LEU A 34 -10.24 -19.89 -7.57
C LEU A 34 -9.45 -20.96 -8.35
N ASP A 35 -8.35 -20.57 -9.01
CA ASP A 35 -7.45 -21.48 -9.72
C ASP A 35 -6.81 -22.52 -8.79
N ARG A 36 -6.61 -22.17 -7.51
CA ARG A 36 -6.15 -23.08 -6.46
C ARG A 36 -7.23 -24.04 -5.93
N GLY A 37 -8.44 -24.00 -6.48
CA GLY A 37 -9.53 -24.91 -6.15
C GLY A 37 -10.42 -24.47 -4.99
N PHE A 38 -10.31 -23.24 -4.53
CA PHE A 38 -11.23 -22.68 -3.54
C PHE A 38 -12.54 -22.22 -4.20
N THR A 39 -13.62 -22.19 -3.43
CA THR A 39 -14.92 -21.69 -3.89
C THR A 39 -14.95 -20.18 -3.96
N ALA A 40 -15.90 -19.61 -4.73
CA ALA A 40 -16.10 -18.16 -4.81
C ALA A 40 -16.39 -17.53 -3.42
N GLY A 41 -17.15 -18.22 -2.57
CA GLY A 41 -17.38 -17.77 -1.20
C GLY A 41 -16.10 -17.71 -0.35
N GLN A 42 -15.22 -18.70 -0.48
CA GLN A 42 -13.91 -18.71 0.19
C GLN A 42 -13.00 -17.59 -0.36
N ALA A 43 -12.99 -17.37 -1.67
CA ALA A 43 -12.25 -16.27 -2.28
C ALA A 43 -12.72 -14.91 -1.74
N GLY A 44 -14.03 -14.70 -1.61
CA GLY A 44 -14.60 -13.51 -0.98
C GLY A 44 -14.14 -13.32 0.47
N ILE A 45 -14.10 -14.41 1.26
CA ILE A 45 -13.58 -14.37 2.65
C ILE A 45 -12.11 -13.94 2.68
N PHE A 46 -11.26 -14.50 1.82
CA PHE A 46 -9.83 -14.14 1.79
C PHE A 46 -9.62 -12.68 1.39
N CYS A 47 -10.32 -12.21 0.35
CA CYS A 47 -10.27 -10.80 -0.04
C CYS A 47 -10.76 -9.87 1.09
N ALA A 48 -11.84 -10.24 1.75
CA ALA A 48 -12.36 -9.48 2.89
C ALA A 48 -11.36 -9.42 4.06
N LEU A 49 -10.66 -10.53 4.36
CA LEU A 49 -9.63 -10.58 5.41
C LEU A 49 -8.48 -9.60 5.13
N CYS A 50 -8.06 -9.45 3.88
CA CYS A 50 -7.03 -8.51 3.49
C CYS A 50 -7.42 -7.06 3.85
N TYR A 51 -8.59 -6.62 3.43
CA TYR A 51 -9.07 -5.26 3.73
C TYR A 51 -9.44 -5.07 5.20
N PHE A 52 -9.98 -6.11 5.86
CA PHE A 52 -10.28 -6.08 7.28
C PHE A 52 -9.00 -5.91 8.12
N ALA A 53 -7.93 -6.63 7.80
CA ALA A 53 -6.65 -6.49 8.47
C ALA A 53 -6.12 -5.05 8.35
N SER A 54 -6.19 -4.46 7.16
CA SER A 54 -5.76 -3.08 6.91
C SER A 54 -6.57 -2.06 7.75
N LEU A 55 -7.88 -2.24 7.86
CA LEU A 55 -8.75 -1.33 8.62
C LEU A 55 -8.28 -1.14 10.07
N PHE A 56 -7.84 -2.20 10.73
CA PHE A 56 -7.38 -2.14 12.12
C PHE A 56 -5.89 -1.79 12.25
N THR A 57 -5.07 -2.23 11.32
CA THR A 57 -3.62 -2.04 11.43
C THR A 57 -3.16 -0.68 10.91
N GLN A 58 -3.88 -0.06 9.98
CA GLN A 58 -3.54 1.25 9.42
C GLN A 58 -3.44 2.37 10.48
N PRO A 59 -4.43 2.55 11.40
CA PRO A 59 -4.31 3.54 12.47
C PRO A 59 -3.17 3.22 13.45
N VAL A 60 -2.89 1.93 13.68
CA VAL A 60 -1.80 1.50 14.59
C VAL A 60 -0.45 1.83 13.98
N ILE A 61 -0.23 1.44 12.73
CA ILE A 61 1.04 1.68 12.01
C ILE A 61 1.26 3.19 11.80
N GLY A 62 0.22 3.93 11.36
CA GLY A 62 0.28 5.37 11.21
C GLY A 62 0.58 6.08 12.52
N GLY A 63 -0.16 5.75 13.58
CA GLY A 63 0.05 6.33 14.89
C GLY A 63 1.39 5.95 15.52
N TRP A 64 1.96 4.79 15.18
CA TRP A 64 3.31 4.44 15.57
C TRP A 64 4.34 5.28 14.81
N ALA A 65 4.18 5.43 13.50
CA ALA A 65 5.05 6.25 12.67
C ALA A 65 5.08 7.73 13.12
N ASP A 66 3.93 8.28 13.50
CA ASP A 66 3.80 9.66 13.99
C ASP A 66 4.50 9.87 15.34
N ARG A 67 4.51 8.84 16.22
CA ARG A 67 5.21 8.88 17.52
C ARG A 67 6.71 8.66 17.42
N HIS A 68 7.19 8.10 16.30
CA HIS A 68 8.61 7.78 16.09
C HIS A 68 9.14 8.49 14.84
N PRO A 69 9.14 9.85 14.82
CA PRO A 69 9.61 10.64 13.67
C PRO A 69 11.12 10.43 13.40
N GLU A 70 11.87 9.90 14.35
CA GLU A 70 13.28 9.50 14.21
C GLU A 70 13.44 8.30 13.26
N VAL A 71 12.38 7.49 13.06
CA VAL A 71 12.41 6.37 12.14
C VAL A 71 11.94 6.84 10.76
N PRO A 72 12.82 6.88 9.75
CA PRO A 72 12.41 7.30 8.40
C PRO A 72 11.32 6.37 7.85
N LEU A 73 10.24 6.93 7.30
CA LEU A 73 9.13 6.16 6.68
C LEU A 73 9.64 5.18 5.60
N LYS A 74 10.69 5.55 4.88
CA LYS A 74 11.39 4.66 3.95
C LYS A 74 11.82 3.35 4.63
N ARG A 75 12.38 3.43 5.85
CA ARG A 75 12.84 2.23 6.58
C ARG A 75 11.65 1.37 7.00
N LEU A 76 10.58 2.00 7.47
CA LEU A 76 9.34 1.29 7.82
C LEU A 76 8.76 0.54 6.63
N LEU A 77 8.66 1.21 5.46
CA LEU A 77 8.20 0.60 4.21
C LEU A 77 9.05 -0.61 3.79
N ILE A 78 10.38 -0.51 3.90
CA ILE A 78 11.29 -1.65 3.60
C ILE A 78 11.06 -2.81 4.58
N VAL A 79 10.91 -2.53 5.87
CA VAL A 79 10.65 -3.54 6.91
C VAL A 79 9.30 -4.24 6.68
N MET A 80 8.31 -3.56 6.13
CA MET A 80 7.02 -4.17 5.77
C MET A 80 7.11 -4.95 4.46
N LEU A 81 7.85 -4.46 3.47
CA LEU A 81 7.92 -5.06 2.14
C LEU A 81 8.73 -6.36 2.11
N LEU A 82 9.82 -6.46 2.88
CA LEU A 82 10.64 -7.66 2.90
C LEU A 82 9.88 -8.93 3.35
N PRO A 83 9.14 -8.91 4.48
CA PRO A 83 8.30 -10.06 4.84
C PRO A 83 7.14 -10.28 3.87
N ALA A 84 6.61 -9.24 3.18
CA ALA A 84 5.60 -9.40 2.16
C ALA A 84 6.13 -10.19 0.95
N ILE A 85 7.37 -9.91 0.49
CA ILE A 85 8.03 -10.68 -0.57
C ILE A 85 8.21 -12.15 -0.14
N ALA A 86 8.71 -12.38 1.07
CA ALA A 86 8.88 -13.74 1.60
C ALA A 86 7.54 -14.48 1.70
N LEU A 87 6.50 -13.81 2.18
CA LEU A 87 5.15 -14.34 2.28
C LEU A 87 4.59 -14.74 0.91
N ASN A 88 4.78 -13.89 -0.11
CA ASN A 88 4.34 -14.18 -1.47
C ASN A 88 5.05 -15.40 -2.05
N LEU A 89 6.37 -15.53 -1.84
CA LEU A 89 7.12 -16.71 -2.25
C LEU A 89 6.67 -17.97 -1.51
N VAL A 90 6.46 -17.90 -0.20
CA VAL A 90 5.90 -19.00 0.59
C VAL A 90 4.54 -19.40 0.04
N PHE A 91 3.67 -18.42 -0.22
CA PHE A 91 2.34 -18.68 -0.77
C PHE A 91 2.40 -19.33 -2.16
N TYR A 92 3.34 -18.93 -3.02
CA TYR A 92 3.55 -19.53 -4.34
C TYR A 92 3.89 -21.03 -4.24
N PHE A 93 4.78 -21.43 -3.32
CA PHE A 93 5.25 -22.81 -3.19
C PHE A 93 4.36 -23.69 -2.32
N THR A 94 3.41 -23.13 -1.58
CA THR A 94 2.55 -23.91 -0.68
C THR A 94 1.35 -24.53 -1.40
N ARG A 95 0.93 -25.71 -0.92
CA ARG A 95 -0.30 -26.33 -1.38
C ARG A 95 -1.53 -25.59 -0.84
N PRO A 96 -2.65 -25.59 -1.57
CA PRO A 96 -3.89 -24.98 -1.12
C PRO A 96 -4.31 -25.50 0.26
N ASN A 97 -4.41 -24.59 1.22
CA ASN A 97 -4.92 -24.83 2.56
C ASN A 97 -5.67 -23.60 3.02
N PHE A 98 -6.90 -23.77 3.51
CA PHE A 98 -7.77 -22.65 3.87
C PHE A 98 -7.14 -21.72 4.91
N LEU A 99 -6.65 -22.28 6.02
CA LEU A 99 -6.08 -21.47 7.11
C LEU A 99 -4.82 -20.73 6.67
N LEU A 100 -3.94 -21.39 5.92
CA LEU A 100 -2.72 -20.77 5.42
C LEU A 100 -3.03 -19.65 4.42
N THR A 101 -3.99 -19.86 3.51
CA THR A 101 -4.44 -18.83 2.56
C THR A 101 -5.08 -17.66 3.29
N ALA A 102 -5.95 -17.91 4.28
CA ALA A 102 -6.56 -16.87 5.09
C ALA A 102 -5.51 -16.02 5.83
N LEU A 103 -4.52 -16.67 6.43
CA LEU A 103 -3.41 -16.00 7.11
C LEU A 103 -2.57 -15.18 6.13
N THR A 104 -2.29 -15.72 4.93
CA THR A 104 -1.54 -15.02 3.89
C THR A 104 -2.25 -13.73 3.47
N PHE A 105 -3.54 -13.79 3.17
CA PHE A 105 -4.33 -12.62 2.79
C PHE A 105 -4.45 -11.59 3.92
N PHE A 106 -4.62 -12.06 5.16
CA PHE A 106 -4.58 -11.18 6.33
C PHE A 106 -3.25 -10.46 6.43
N LEU A 107 -2.13 -11.16 6.28
CA LEU A 107 -0.79 -10.56 6.34
C LEU A 107 -0.50 -9.63 5.15
N PHE A 108 -1.00 -9.91 3.95
CA PHE A 108 -0.93 -8.95 2.84
C PHE A 108 -1.65 -7.64 3.18
N GLY A 109 -2.83 -7.71 3.80
CA GLY A 109 -3.53 -6.54 4.29
C GLY A 109 -2.71 -5.73 5.29
N VAL A 110 -2.02 -6.40 6.22
CA VAL A 110 -1.14 -5.73 7.20
C VAL A 110 0.09 -5.10 6.54
N LEU A 111 0.75 -5.81 5.62
CA LEU A 111 2.07 -5.44 5.12
C LEU A 111 2.00 -4.51 3.90
N GLU A 112 1.10 -4.77 2.95
CA GLU A 112 1.09 -4.06 1.67
C GLU A 112 0.08 -2.92 1.61
N THR A 113 -1.17 -3.18 2.02
CA THR A 113 -2.23 -2.17 1.92
C THR A 113 -1.93 -0.93 2.78
N ASN A 114 -1.25 -1.11 3.90
CA ASN A 114 -0.83 -0.03 4.79
C ASN A 114 0.35 0.80 4.23
N SER A 115 1.01 0.35 3.17
CA SER A 115 2.11 1.10 2.54
C SER A 115 1.63 2.36 1.84
N TYR A 116 0.38 2.39 1.36
CA TYR A 116 -0.18 3.54 0.63
C TYR A 116 -0.12 4.85 1.43
N PRO A 117 -0.72 4.98 2.62
CA PRO A 117 -0.67 6.22 3.38
C PRO A 117 0.75 6.60 3.82
N LEU A 118 1.63 5.62 4.02
CA LEU A 118 3.04 5.88 4.38
C LEU A 118 3.81 6.50 3.21
N ILE A 119 3.56 6.05 1.96
CA ILE A 119 4.16 6.64 0.76
C ILE A 119 3.68 8.07 0.56
N ASP A 120 2.39 8.33 0.75
CA ASP A 120 1.83 9.67 0.65
C ASP A 120 2.38 10.59 1.74
N SER A 121 2.45 10.12 2.99
CA SER A 121 3.06 10.84 4.11
C SER A 121 4.54 11.15 3.84
N MET A 122 5.28 10.21 3.24
CA MET A 122 6.67 10.44 2.84
C MET A 122 6.76 11.56 1.79
N GLY A 123 5.87 11.59 0.80
CA GLY A 123 5.77 12.70 -0.16
C GLY A 123 5.52 14.05 0.53
N MET A 124 4.59 14.08 1.48
CA MET A 124 4.27 15.29 2.25
C MET A 124 5.44 15.78 3.13
N GLN A 125 6.25 14.87 3.69
CA GLN A 125 7.47 15.27 4.41
C GLN A 125 8.42 16.05 3.52
N TYR A 126 8.60 15.68 2.23
CA TYR A 126 9.42 16.43 1.29
C TYR A 126 8.80 17.77 0.92
N VAL A 127 7.48 17.85 0.76
CA VAL A 127 6.76 19.11 0.52
C VAL A 127 6.96 20.05 1.69
N ASN A 128 6.84 19.58 2.92
CA ASN A 128 7.07 20.35 4.14
C ASN A 128 8.54 20.79 4.28
N ALA A 129 9.48 20.02 3.73
CA ALA A 129 10.90 20.39 3.63
C ALA A 129 11.23 21.34 2.46
N GLY A 130 10.21 21.92 1.80
CA GLY A 130 10.36 22.90 0.72
C GLY A 130 10.62 22.30 -0.66
N VAL A 131 10.46 21.00 -0.85
CA VAL A 131 10.58 20.35 -2.15
C VAL A 131 9.19 20.26 -2.79
N SER A 132 8.97 21.02 -3.88
CA SER A 132 7.73 20.91 -4.65
C SER A 132 7.66 19.56 -5.36
N ILE A 133 6.76 18.68 -4.90
CA ILE A 133 6.47 17.39 -5.53
C ILE A 133 5.20 17.53 -6.37
N PRO A 134 5.21 17.17 -7.66
CA PRO A 134 4.01 17.17 -8.50
C PRO A 134 3.13 15.95 -8.16
N TYR A 135 2.42 16.02 -7.03
CA TYR A 135 1.64 14.90 -6.49
C TYR A 135 0.63 14.33 -7.50
N SER A 136 -0.15 15.22 -8.17
CA SER A 136 -1.15 14.78 -9.16
C SER A 136 -0.54 14.03 -10.34
N LEU A 137 0.62 14.50 -10.84
CA LEU A 137 1.35 13.79 -11.90
C LEU A 137 1.86 12.44 -11.42
N SER A 138 2.46 12.38 -10.24
CA SER A 138 2.98 11.14 -9.65
C SER A 138 1.85 10.11 -9.48
N ARG A 139 0.70 10.56 -9.00
CA ARG A 139 -0.49 9.72 -8.81
C ARG A 139 -1.08 9.26 -10.15
N GLY A 140 -1.11 10.13 -11.16
CA GLY A 140 -1.56 9.78 -12.51
C GLY A 140 -0.67 8.74 -13.17
N ILE A 141 0.66 8.86 -13.05
CA ILE A 141 1.62 7.85 -13.53
C ILE A 141 1.44 6.52 -12.77
N GLY A 142 1.15 6.57 -11.47
CA GLY A 142 0.80 5.37 -10.70
C GLY A 142 -0.42 4.65 -11.26
N SER A 143 -1.49 5.37 -11.59
CA SER A 143 -2.70 4.79 -12.21
C SER A 143 -2.42 4.19 -13.60
N LEU A 144 -1.58 4.84 -14.40
CA LEU A 144 -1.14 4.30 -15.69
C LEU A 144 -0.32 3.02 -15.52
N SER A 145 0.60 3.01 -14.56
CA SER A 145 1.39 1.82 -14.21
C SER A 145 0.48 0.65 -13.79
N TYR A 146 -0.51 0.91 -12.93
CA TYR A 146 -1.51 -0.08 -12.56
C TYR A 146 -2.20 -0.68 -13.79
N ALA A 147 -2.73 0.14 -14.69
CA ALA A 147 -3.44 -0.33 -15.86
C ALA A 147 -2.55 -1.16 -16.80
N LEU A 148 -1.32 -0.70 -17.05
CA LEU A 148 -0.37 -1.41 -17.93
C LEU A 148 0.04 -2.76 -17.34
N LEU A 149 0.31 -2.82 -16.04
CA LEU A 149 0.71 -4.05 -15.37
C LEU A 149 -0.46 -5.03 -15.18
N CYS A 150 -1.71 -4.55 -14.99
CA CYS A 150 -2.89 -5.41 -15.09
C CYS A 150 -2.94 -6.14 -16.44
N VAL A 151 -2.77 -5.41 -17.55
CA VAL A 151 -2.78 -6.01 -18.90
C VAL A 151 -1.61 -6.98 -19.06
N ALA A 152 -0.40 -6.59 -18.66
CA ALA A 152 0.79 -7.44 -18.75
C ALA A 152 0.63 -8.73 -17.97
N THR A 153 0.17 -8.65 -16.71
CA THR A 153 -0.11 -9.81 -15.86
C THR A 153 -1.22 -10.69 -16.46
N GLY A 154 -2.26 -10.09 -17.06
CA GLY A 154 -3.30 -10.83 -17.78
C GLY A 154 -2.77 -11.64 -18.96
N LEU A 155 -1.89 -11.05 -19.76
CA LEU A 155 -1.23 -11.75 -20.87
C LEU A 155 -0.32 -12.89 -20.38
N LEU A 156 0.41 -12.66 -19.30
CA LEU A 156 1.25 -13.69 -18.68
C LEU A 156 0.41 -14.85 -18.13
N THR A 157 -0.66 -14.56 -17.39
CA THR A 157 -1.54 -15.59 -16.82
C THR A 157 -2.28 -16.37 -17.89
N ALA A 158 -2.71 -15.73 -18.99
CA ALA A 158 -3.33 -16.40 -20.12
C ALA A 158 -2.38 -17.38 -20.84
N ARG A 159 -1.08 -17.08 -20.86
CA ARG A 159 -0.08 -17.91 -21.55
C ARG A 159 0.55 -18.98 -20.64
N PHE A 160 0.80 -18.67 -19.39
CA PHE A 160 1.60 -19.51 -18.49
C PHE A 160 0.82 -20.03 -17.26
N GLY A 161 -0.47 -19.71 -17.18
CA GLY A 161 -1.34 -20.12 -16.07
C GLY A 161 -1.43 -19.10 -14.94
N MET A 162 -2.49 -19.19 -14.15
CA MET A 162 -2.88 -18.20 -13.14
C MET A 162 -1.83 -17.98 -12.05
N GLN A 163 -1.06 -19.01 -11.69
CA GLN A 163 0.02 -18.91 -10.68
C GLN A 163 1.12 -17.90 -11.08
N THR A 164 1.23 -17.57 -12.37
CA THR A 164 2.17 -16.55 -12.87
C THR A 164 1.87 -15.16 -12.31
N ALA A 165 0.62 -14.88 -11.91
CA ALA A 165 0.26 -13.63 -11.23
C ALA A 165 1.06 -13.42 -9.93
N LEU A 166 1.32 -14.49 -9.17
CA LEU A 166 2.13 -14.42 -7.94
C LEU A 166 3.60 -14.12 -8.24
N LEU A 167 4.14 -14.64 -9.35
CA LEU A 167 5.49 -14.32 -9.79
C LEU A 167 5.61 -12.88 -10.30
N ALA A 168 4.59 -12.41 -11.04
CA ALA A 168 4.51 -11.01 -11.46
C ALA A 168 4.47 -10.09 -10.25
N HIS A 169 3.62 -10.40 -9.27
CA HIS A 169 3.56 -9.66 -8.01
C HIS A 169 4.91 -9.64 -7.26
N CYS A 170 5.62 -10.76 -7.20
CA CYS A 170 6.95 -10.81 -6.59
C CYS A 170 7.95 -9.90 -7.34
N ALA A 171 7.93 -9.90 -8.68
CA ALA A 171 8.78 -9.02 -9.48
C ALA A 171 8.46 -7.54 -9.22
N GLU A 172 7.18 -7.17 -9.13
CA GLU A 172 6.72 -5.82 -8.82
C GLU A 172 7.13 -5.38 -7.41
N GLN A 173 7.02 -6.27 -6.40
CA GLN A 173 7.51 -6.03 -5.05
C GLN A 173 9.03 -5.74 -5.04
N LEU A 174 9.81 -6.50 -5.83
CA LEU A 174 11.26 -6.28 -5.96
C LEU A 174 11.56 -4.93 -6.64
N VAL A 175 10.79 -4.54 -7.67
CA VAL A 175 10.92 -3.21 -8.29
C VAL A 175 10.63 -2.11 -7.26
N MET A 176 9.57 -2.25 -6.48
CA MET A 176 9.26 -1.30 -5.40
C MET A 176 10.39 -1.23 -4.36
N LEU A 177 10.96 -2.37 -3.97
CA LEU A 177 12.11 -2.43 -3.04
C LEU A 177 13.31 -1.64 -3.59
N VAL A 178 13.63 -1.83 -4.88
CA VAL A 178 14.71 -1.07 -5.54
C VAL A 178 14.40 0.44 -5.54
N CYS A 179 13.17 0.84 -5.87
CA CYS A 179 12.75 2.24 -5.82
C CYS A 179 12.89 2.82 -4.41
N LEU A 180 12.51 2.07 -3.37
CA LEU A 180 12.70 2.49 -1.97
C LEU A 180 14.19 2.60 -1.62
N LEU A 181 15.03 1.66 -2.01
CA LEU A 181 16.47 1.70 -1.72
C LEU A 181 17.15 2.90 -2.38
N LEU A 182 16.77 3.23 -3.61
CA LEU A 182 17.32 4.38 -4.36
C LEU A 182 16.74 5.72 -3.90
N PHE A 183 15.62 5.71 -3.17
CA PHE A 183 14.95 6.92 -2.73
C PHE A 183 15.84 7.70 -1.75
N PRO A 184 16.09 9.00 -1.98
CA PRO A 184 16.91 9.81 -1.09
C PRO A 184 16.29 9.92 0.30
N SER A 185 17.09 9.91 1.35
CA SER A 185 16.60 10.16 2.72
C SER A 185 16.48 11.66 2.99
N ILE A 186 15.46 12.07 3.73
CA ILE A 186 15.35 13.43 4.25
C ILE A 186 16.39 13.61 5.36
N PRO A 187 17.18 14.71 5.36
CA PRO A 187 18.04 15.03 6.49
C PRO A 187 17.22 15.13 7.80
N ALA A 188 17.73 14.56 8.86
CA ALA A 188 17.02 14.49 10.15
C ALA A 188 16.58 15.88 10.66
N GLN A 189 17.34 16.95 10.32
CA GLN A 189 17.01 18.33 10.69
C GLN A 189 15.73 18.88 10.02
N LEU A 190 15.29 18.28 8.91
CA LEU A 190 14.09 18.68 8.16
C LEU A 190 12.89 17.79 8.45
N LEU A 191 13.07 16.74 9.27
CA LEU A 191 11.95 15.92 9.73
C LEU A 191 11.12 16.71 10.76
N PRO A 192 9.78 16.53 10.77
CA PRO A 192 8.96 17.13 11.80
C PRO A 192 9.51 16.79 13.20
N GLN A 193 9.81 17.79 14.00
CA GLN A 193 10.19 17.60 15.38
C GLN A 193 8.96 17.06 16.15
N PRO A 194 9.12 16.12 17.09
CA PRO A 194 8.03 15.72 17.98
C PRO A 194 7.49 16.99 18.65
N GLN A 195 6.28 17.38 18.31
CA GLN A 195 5.65 18.48 19.04
C GLN A 195 5.45 18.02 20.47
N LYS A 196 6.18 18.63 21.43
CA LYS A 196 5.94 18.48 22.85
C LYS A 196 4.52 18.96 23.13
N GLY A 197 3.57 18.05 23.28
CA GLY A 197 2.14 18.32 23.42
C GLY A 197 1.24 17.59 22.43
N ALA A 198 1.76 17.07 21.31
CA ALA A 198 0.98 16.21 20.39
C ALA A 198 0.69 14.81 20.97
N ALA A 199 1.26 14.49 22.16
CA ALA A 199 0.96 13.26 22.90
C ALA A 199 -0.45 13.27 23.56
N GLU A 200 -1.11 14.42 23.67
CA GLU A 200 -2.56 14.50 23.86
C GLU A 200 -3.26 14.36 22.52
N GLY A 201 -3.05 13.22 21.86
CA GLY A 201 -3.75 12.89 20.62
C GLY A 201 -5.24 12.95 20.90
N HIS A 202 -5.92 13.93 20.34
CA HIS A 202 -7.39 13.92 20.33
C HIS A 202 -7.81 12.56 19.80
N SER A 203 -8.56 11.81 20.63
CA SER A 203 -9.14 10.55 20.20
C SER A 203 -9.86 10.80 18.88
N ALA A 204 -9.77 9.85 17.91
CA ALA A 204 -10.50 9.95 16.65
C ALA A 204 -11.98 10.34 16.88
N LEU A 205 -12.57 9.87 17.99
CA LEU A 205 -13.90 10.24 18.45
C LEU A 205 -14.03 11.74 18.84
N GLN A 206 -12.98 12.34 19.42
CA GLN A 206 -12.99 13.78 19.76
C GLN A 206 -12.91 14.64 18.48
N ILE A 207 -12.11 14.23 17.50
CA ILE A 207 -12.02 14.91 16.19
C ILE A 207 -13.37 14.82 15.46
N LEU A 208 -14.00 13.64 15.44
CA LEU A 208 -15.32 13.44 14.84
C LEU A 208 -16.41 14.30 15.52
N ARG A 209 -16.38 14.40 16.84
CA ARG A 209 -17.32 15.25 17.60
C ARG A 209 -17.02 16.74 17.47
N GLY A 210 -15.76 17.11 17.26
CA GLY A 210 -15.32 18.50 17.18
C GLY A 210 -15.60 19.20 15.84
N SER A 211 -15.71 18.45 14.73
CA SER A 211 -15.90 19.01 13.39
C SER A 211 -17.00 18.31 12.61
N ARG A 212 -18.18 18.93 12.56
CA ARG A 212 -19.33 18.45 11.79
C ARG A 212 -19.01 18.31 10.31
N THR A 213 -18.25 19.25 9.74
CA THR A 213 -17.85 19.24 8.34
C THR A 213 -16.95 18.04 8.03
N PHE A 214 -15.98 17.74 8.92
CA PHE A 214 -15.09 16.58 8.76
C PHE A 214 -15.88 15.27 8.85
N THR A 215 -16.81 15.16 9.76
CA THR A 215 -17.67 13.97 9.90
C THR A 215 -18.55 13.76 8.67
N LEU A 216 -19.17 14.82 8.12
CA LEU A 216 -19.95 14.74 6.90
C LEU A 216 -19.09 14.35 5.69
N LEU A 217 -17.87 14.87 5.60
CA LEU A 217 -16.91 14.49 4.55
C LEU A 217 -16.57 12.99 4.63
N LEU A 218 -16.28 12.47 5.83
CA LEU A 218 -16.00 11.03 6.01
C LEU A 218 -17.20 10.16 5.63
N ILE A 219 -18.41 10.56 5.99
CA ILE A 219 -19.64 9.84 5.62
C ILE A 219 -19.79 9.86 4.09
N ALA A 220 -19.60 11.00 3.44
CA ALA A 220 -19.68 11.12 1.99
C ALA A 220 -18.62 10.25 1.29
N CYS A 221 -17.37 10.24 1.78
CA CYS A 221 -16.32 9.37 1.27
C CYS A 221 -16.64 7.88 1.46
N PHE A 222 -17.20 7.51 2.61
CA PHE A 222 -17.61 6.12 2.87
C PHE A 222 -18.66 5.64 1.86
N PHE A 223 -19.74 6.40 1.66
CA PHE A 223 -20.75 6.03 0.67
C PHE A 223 -20.26 6.11 -0.77
N GLY A 224 -19.37 7.05 -1.08
CA GLY A 224 -18.72 7.13 -2.39
C GLY A 224 -17.88 5.89 -2.70
N MET A 225 -17.11 5.41 -1.73
CA MET A 225 -16.31 4.19 -1.90
C MET A 225 -17.16 2.93 -1.98
N MET A 226 -18.26 2.84 -1.21
CA MET A 226 -19.21 1.73 -1.31
C MET A 226 -19.87 1.65 -2.68
N GLY A 227 -20.13 2.79 -3.33
CA GLY A 227 -20.72 2.83 -4.68
C GLY A 227 -19.77 2.40 -5.81
N LEU A 228 -18.45 2.43 -5.57
CA LEU A 228 -17.44 2.02 -6.56
C LEU A 228 -17.15 0.51 -6.53
N MET A 229 -17.35 -0.15 -5.38
CA MET A 229 -17.00 -1.57 -5.20
C MET A 229 -17.87 -2.59 -5.96
N PRO A 230 -19.19 -2.38 -6.20
CA PRO A 230 -20.01 -3.38 -6.89
C PRO A 230 -19.79 -3.46 -8.40
N ILE A 231 -18.96 -2.60 -8.98
CA ILE A 231 -18.76 -2.49 -10.44
C ILE A 231 -17.47 -3.22 -10.89
N SER A 232 -16.68 -3.70 -9.96
CA SER A 232 -15.46 -4.49 -10.20
C SER A 232 -15.70 -5.96 -9.87
#